data_f9f342c6c066230d3e2919c3728cae8d
#
_entry.id   f9f342c6c066230d3e2919c3728cae8d
#
_cell.length_a   1.000
_cell.length_b   1.000
_cell.length_c   1.000
_cell.angle_alpha   90.00
_cell.angle_beta   90.00
_cell.angle_gamma   90.00
#
_symmetry.space_group_name_H-M   'P 1'
#
loop_
_entity.id
_entity.type
_entity.pdbx_description
1 polymer ?
#
loop_
_entity_poly.entity_id
_entity_poly.type
_entity_poly.pdbx_seq_one_letter_code
_entity_poly.pdbx_strand_id
1 'polypeptide(L)'
;CTGIINAYNFMDGINGITGGYSWVVLLALAFINVQIVRFVEEDLIYTMLCAVLVFNFFNFRKKAKCFAGDVGSVSIAFVILFLIGKLIIRTENFSWIVLLVVYGVDSVLTIIHRLMLHENIGLPHRKHLYQLMANELEIPHVVVSLIYMTSQAIIIVGYLLTPGWGYCYLLGTIVILSMVYILF
;
A
#
# COMPACT_ATOMS: atom_id res chain seq x y z
N CYS A 1 -11.12 8.00 -4.50
CA CYS A 1 -11.15 6.54 -4.74
C CYS A 1 -10.35 6.13 -5.97
N THR A 2 -10.68 6.65 -7.17
CA THR A 2 -10.03 6.24 -8.44
C THR A 2 -8.50 6.34 -8.43
N GLY A 3 -7.94 7.42 -7.88
CA GLY A 3 -6.49 7.59 -7.79
C GLY A 3 -5.78 6.51 -6.96
N ILE A 4 -6.38 6.03 -5.87
CA ILE A 4 -5.79 4.97 -5.04
C ILE A 4 -5.90 3.60 -5.74
N ILE A 5 -7.02 3.34 -6.43
CA ILE A 5 -7.17 2.12 -7.24
C ILE A 5 -6.11 2.08 -8.34
N ASN A 6 -5.90 3.18 -9.04
CA ASN A 6 -4.84 3.28 -10.05
C ASN A 6 -3.44 3.14 -9.43
N ALA A 7 -3.20 3.75 -8.25
CA ALA A 7 -1.94 3.59 -7.54
C ALA A 7 -1.65 2.11 -7.24
N TYR A 8 -2.64 1.35 -6.75
CA TYR A 8 -2.51 -0.09 -6.51
C TYR A 8 -2.18 -0.86 -7.78
N ASN A 9 -2.84 -0.52 -8.90
CA ASN A 9 -2.57 -1.15 -10.19
C ASN A 9 -1.15 -0.85 -10.69
N PHE A 10 -0.69 0.40 -10.56
CA PHE A 10 0.68 0.78 -10.93
C PHE A 10 1.75 0.13 -10.04
N MET A 11 1.40 -0.15 -8.78
CA MET A 11 2.30 -0.81 -7.83
C MET A 11 2.35 -2.35 -8.00
N ASP A 12 1.49 -2.96 -8.84
CA ASP A 12 1.46 -4.42 -9.08
C ASP A 12 2.47 -4.84 -10.17
N GLY A 13 3.75 -4.49 -10.02
CA GLY A 13 4.76 -4.77 -11.04
C GLY A 13 5.81 -5.82 -10.68
N ILE A 14 5.88 -6.29 -9.42
CA ILE A 14 6.84 -7.30 -8.96
C ILE A 14 6.21 -8.34 -8.04
N ASN A 15 6.85 -9.51 -7.94
CA ASN A 15 6.33 -10.62 -7.14
C ASN A 15 6.21 -10.23 -5.66
N GLY A 16 5.02 -10.42 -5.09
CA GLY A 16 4.75 -10.26 -3.67
C GLY A 16 4.36 -8.86 -3.22
N ILE A 17 4.56 -7.82 -4.04
CA ILE A 17 4.38 -6.45 -3.59
C ILE A 17 2.90 -6.16 -3.25
N THR A 18 1.98 -6.43 -4.14
CA THR A 18 0.56 -6.15 -3.95
C THR A 18 -0.06 -7.04 -2.88
N GLY A 19 0.19 -8.34 -2.94
CA GLY A 19 -0.37 -9.27 -1.97
C GLY A 19 0.23 -9.08 -0.58
N GLY A 20 1.55 -8.92 -0.46
CA GLY A 20 2.23 -8.72 0.81
C GLY A 20 1.83 -7.41 1.48
N TYR A 21 1.87 -6.31 0.74
CA TYR A 21 1.45 -5.00 1.24
C TYR A 21 -0.01 -5.00 1.70
N SER A 22 -0.91 -5.54 0.88
CA SER A 22 -2.33 -5.66 1.23
C SER A 22 -2.57 -6.50 2.47
N TRP A 23 -1.78 -7.56 2.67
CA TRP A 23 -1.88 -8.41 3.85
C TRP A 23 -1.51 -7.65 5.14
N VAL A 24 -0.45 -6.82 5.10
CA VAL A 24 -0.07 -5.94 6.21
C VAL A 24 -1.19 -4.95 6.54
N VAL A 25 -1.78 -4.31 5.53
CA VAL A 25 -2.88 -3.36 5.71
C VAL A 25 -4.12 -4.04 6.28
N LEU A 26 -4.49 -5.22 5.76
CA LEU A 26 -5.64 -6.01 6.27
C LEU A 26 -5.43 -6.49 7.70
N LEU A 27 -4.21 -6.89 8.10
CA LEU A 27 -3.89 -7.23 9.49
C LEU A 27 -4.09 -6.03 10.41
N ALA A 28 -3.63 -4.86 9.99
CA ALA A 28 -3.85 -3.63 10.75
C ALA A 28 -5.34 -3.30 10.89
N LEU A 29 -6.12 -3.41 9.80
CA LEU A 29 -7.56 -3.19 9.81
C LEU A 29 -8.29 -4.20 10.71
N ALA A 30 -7.87 -5.47 10.72
CA ALA A 30 -8.40 -6.49 11.63
C ALA A 30 -8.12 -6.12 13.09
N PHE A 31 -6.88 -5.73 13.40
CA PHE A 31 -6.50 -5.29 14.75
C PHE A 31 -7.32 -4.07 15.19
N ILE A 32 -7.45 -3.05 14.34
CA ILE A 32 -8.22 -1.84 14.61
C ILE A 32 -9.70 -2.20 14.86
N ASN A 33 -10.29 -3.08 14.03
CA ASN A 33 -11.68 -3.47 14.13
C ASN A 33 -12.00 -4.21 15.44
N VAL A 34 -11.07 -5.03 15.93
CA VAL A 34 -11.25 -5.82 17.16
C VAL A 34 -10.89 -5.03 18.42
N GLN A 35 -9.79 -4.25 18.40
CA GLN A 35 -9.21 -3.67 19.61
C GLN A 35 -9.52 -2.19 19.80
N ILE A 36 -9.84 -1.44 18.74
CA ILE A 36 -9.97 0.02 18.82
C ILE A 36 -11.42 0.44 18.55
N VAL A 37 -11.94 0.13 17.37
CA VAL A 37 -13.29 0.52 16.97
C VAL A 37 -13.85 -0.45 15.94
N ARG A 38 -14.99 -1.04 16.25
CA ARG A 38 -15.72 -1.91 15.31
C ARG A 38 -16.38 -1.06 14.23
N PHE A 39 -16.00 -1.27 12.97
CA PHE A 39 -16.51 -0.54 11.80
C PHE A 39 -17.11 -1.45 10.73
N VAL A 40 -16.78 -2.76 10.75
CA VAL A 40 -17.38 -3.79 9.89
C VAL A 40 -17.50 -5.12 10.65
N GLU A 41 -18.22 -6.08 10.05
CA GLU A 41 -18.23 -7.46 10.55
C GLU A 41 -16.84 -8.10 10.35
N GLU A 42 -16.36 -8.81 11.38
CA GLU A 42 -15.02 -9.38 11.42
C GLU A 42 -14.79 -10.40 10.31
N ASP A 43 -15.80 -11.19 9.99
CA ASP A 43 -15.75 -12.24 8.97
C ASP A 43 -15.35 -11.71 7.60
N LEU A 44 -15.72 -10.47 7.27
CA LEU A 44 -15.32 -9.84 6.01
C LEU A 44 -13.80 -9.65 5.96
N ILE A 45 -13.20 -9.13 7.02
CA ILE A 45 -11.75 -8.88 7.06
C ILE A 45 -10.99 -10.20 7.08
N TYR A 46 -11.44 -11.17 7.90
CA TYR A 46 -10.77 -12.47 7.98
C TYR A 46 -10.86 -13.26 6.66
N THR A 47 -11.99 -13.21 5.97
CA THR A 47 -12.14 -13.81 4.64
C THR A 47 -11.14 -13.21 3.66
N MET A 48 -10.98 -11.88 3.65
CA MET A 48 -10.02 -11.19 2.81
C MET A 48 -8.57 -11.53 3.18
N LEU A 49 -8.26 -11.60 4.48
CA LEU A 49 -6.94 -12.03 4.96
C LEU A 49 -6.59 -13.44 4.48
N CYS A 50 -7.53 -14.39 4.60
CA CYS A 50 -7.32 -15.76 4.11
C CYS A 50 -7.13 -15.79 2.58
N ALA A 51 -7.95 -15.07 1.84
CA ALA A 51 -7.83 -15.01 0.38
C ALA A 51 -6.48 -14.44 -0.09
N VAL A 52 -6.05 -13.33 0.51
CA VAL A 52 -4.75 -12.71 0.20
C VAL A 52 -3.58 -13.58 0.68
N LEU A 53 -3.71 -14.31 1.78
CA LEU A 53 -2.71 -15.27 2.24
C LEU A 53 -2.51 -16.40 1.23
N VAL A 54 -3.61 -16.97 0.71
CA VAL A 54 -3.54 -18.00 -0.33
C VAL A 54 -2.91 -17.45 -1.60
N PHE A 55 -3.28 -16.23 -2.03
CA PHE A 55 -2.64 -15.57 -3.16
C PHE A 55 -1.14 -15.40 -2.94
N ASN A 56 -0.71 -14.91 -1.76
CA ASN A 56 0.70 -14.73 -1.40
C ASN A 56 1.48 -16.05 -1.45
N PHE A 57 0.86 -17.16 -1.05
CA PHE A 57 1.52 -18.48 -1.14
C PHE A 57 1.95 -18.82 -2.56
N PHE A 58 1.25 -18.37 -3.60
CA PHE A 58 1.59 -18.59 -5.00
C PHE A 58 2.37 -17.45 -5.63
N ASN A 59 2.17 -16.21 -5.20
CA ASN A 59 2.78 -15.02 -5.79
C ASN A 59 4.09 -14.59 -5.10
N PHE A 60 4.18 -14.64 -3.76
CA PHE A 60 5.33 -14.18 -2.97
C PHE A 60 6.50 -15.17 -3.05
N ARG A 61 7.10 -15.27 -4.24
CA ARG A 61 8.19 -16.23 -4.54
C ARG A 61 9.16 -15.61 -5.54
N LYS A 62 10.40 -16.17 -5.59
CA LYS A 62 11.38 -15.80 -6.64
C LYS A 62 10.81 -16.02 -8.05
N LYS A 63 10.07 -17.11 -8.24
CA LYS A 63 9.30 -17.41 -9.47
C LYS A 63 7.84 -17.54 -9.07
N ALA A 64 7.07 -16.48 -9.26
CA ALA A 64 5.64 -16.46 -8.98
C ALA A 64 4.90 -17.46 -9.87
N LYS A 65 3.89 -18.13 -9.31
CA LYS A 65 3.02 -19.07 -10.02
C LYS A 65 1.69 -18.43 -10.45
N CYS A 66 1.36 -17.30 -9.89
CA CYS A 66 0.20 -16.48 -10.26
C CYS A 66 0.52 -15.00 -10.12
N PHE A 67 -0.23 -14.17 -10.80
CA PHE A 67 -0.13 -12.71 -10.76
C PHE A 67 -1.51 -12.13 -10.46
N ALA A 68 -1.57 -10.96 -9.79
CA ALA A 68 -2.82 -10.28 -9.52
C ALA A 68 -3.40 -9.71 -10.84
N GLY A 69 -2.55 -9.08 -11.63
CA GLY A 69 -2.96 -8.37 -12.82
C GLY A 69 -3.95 -7.25 -12.52
N ASP A 70 -4.48 -6.61 -13.55
CA ASP A 70 -5.39 -5.47 -13.39
C ASP A 70 -6.64 -5.83 -12.58
N VAL A 71 -7.22 -7.02 -12.81
CA VAL A 71 -8.42 -7.45 -12.09
C VAL A 71 -8.14 -7.67 -10.60
N GLY A 72 -7.04 -8.34 -10.27
CA GLY A 72 -6.70 -8.64 -8.88
C GLY A 72 -6.27 -7.41 -8.11
N SER A 73 -5.41 -6.56 -8.69
CA SER A 73 -4.93 -5.32 -8.04
C SER A 73 -6.07 -4.33 -7.81
N VAL A 74 -6.96 -4.15 -8.79
CA VAL A 74 -8.15 -3.28 -8.66
C VAL A 74 -9.12 -3.84 -7.63
N SER A 75 -9.36 -5.16 -7.62
CA SER A 75 -10.29 -5.78 -6.66
C SER A 75 -9.82 -5.63 -5.23
N ILE A 76 -8.55 -5.91 -4.93
CA ILE A 76 -8.03 -5.77 -3.56
C ILE A 76 -7.95 -4.30 -3.14
N ALA A 77 -7.60 -3.39 -4.05
CA ALA A 77 -7.63 -1.96 -3.80
C ALA A 77 -9.03 -1.48 -3.41
N PHE A 78 -10.05 -1.93 -4.14
CA PHE A 78 -11.44 -1.58 -3.85
C PHE A 78 -11.87 -2.06 -2.46
N VAL A 79 -11.55 -3.31 -2.10
CA VAL A 79 -11.86 -3.86 -0.77
C VAL A 79 -11.17 -3.07 0.34
N ILE A 80 -9.88 -2.80 0.21
CA ILE A 80 -9.11 -2.03 1.21
C ILE A 80 -9.67 -0.61 1.33
N LEU A 81 -9.99 0.05 0.20
CA LEU A 81 -10.61 1.37 0.21
C LEU A 81 -11.98 1.38 0.88
N PHE A 82 -12.80 0.35 0.64
CA PHE A 82 -14.08 0.20 1.30
C PHE A 82 -13.90 0.11 2.82
N LEU A 83 -12.97 -0.73 3.28
CA LEU A 83 -12.68 -0.92 4.71
C LEU A 83 -12.15 0.37 5.36
N ILE A 84 -11.18 1.04 4.73
CA ILE A 84 -10.65 2.33 5.24
C ILE A 84 -11.73 3.40 5.21
N GLY A 85 -12.56 3.44 4.17
CA GLY A 85 -13.69 4.36 4.08
C GLY A 85 -14.69 4.18 5.21
N LYS A 86 -15.05 2.93 5.53
CA LYS A 86 -15.91 2.60 6.68
C LYS A 86 -15.28 3.04 8.00
N LEU A 87 -13.96 2.82 8.16
CA LEU A 87 -13.20 3.24 9.34
C LEU A 87 -13.18 4.77 9.47
N ILE A 88 -12.90 5.50 8.40
CA ILE A 88 -12.92 6.97 8.38
C ILE A 88 -14.31 7.51 8.74
N ILE A 89 -15.37 6.99 8.13
CA ILE A 89 -16.74 7.40 8.42
C ILE A 89 -17.11 7.11 9.89
N ARG A 90 -16.67 5.96 10.41
CA ARG A 90 -16.97 5.58 11.80
C ARG A 90 -16.25 6.43 12.83
N THR A 91 -15.03 6.89 12.52
CA THR A 91 -14.15 7.63 13.45
C THR A 91 -14.10 9.12 13.18
N GLU A 92 -14.68 9.58 12.07
CA GLU A 92 -14.58 10.97 11.56
C GLU A 92 -13.13 11.45 11.42
N ASN A 93 -12.19 10.52 11.24
CA ASN A 93 -10.76 10.78 11.20
C ASN A 93 -10.14 10.36 9.85
N PHE A 94 -9.79 11.36 9.03
CA PHE A 94 -9.19 11.09 7.73
C PHE A 94 -7.72 10.62 7.80
N SER A 95 -7.04 10.80 8.94
CA SER A 95 -5.63 10.39 9.08
C SER A 95 -5.42 8.87 8.94
N TRP A 96 -6.48 8.05 9.00
CA TRP A 96 -6.43 6.62 8.68
C TRP A 96 -5.93 6.30 7.26
N ILE A 97 -5.86 7.30 6.38
CA ILE A 97 -5.22 7.13 5.06
C ILE A 97 -3.72 6.79 5.17
N VAL A 98 -3.12 6.96 6.36
CA VAL A 98 -1.75 6.52 6.69
C VAL A 98 -1.54 5.02 6.42
N LEU A 99 -2.61 4.20 6.46
CA LEU A 99 -2.59 2.78 6.12
C LEU A 99 -2.16 2.50 4.67
N LEU A 100 -2.14 3.53 3.81
CA LEU A 100 -1.75 3.43 2.40
C LEU A 100 -0.61 4.41 2.04
N VAL A 101 0.05 5.00 3.02
CA VAL A 101 0.94 6.14 2.79
C VAL A 101 2.15 5.79 1.93
N VAL A 102 2.73 4.59 2.07
CA VAL A 102 3.92 4.17 1.29
C VAL A 102 3.59 4.09 -0.20
N TYR A 103 2.49 3.43 -0.55
CA TYR A 103 1.99 3.39 -1.94
C TYR A 103 1.58 4.76 -2.44
N GLY A 104 0.93 5.55 -1.57
CA GLY A 104 0.48 6.89 -1.90
C GLY A 104 1.65 7.81 -2.27
N VAL A 105 2.69 7.83 -1.46
CA VAL A 105 3.87 8.69 -1.69
C VAL A 105 4.62 8.27 -2.96
N ASP A 106 4.92 6.98 -3.14
CA ASP A 106 5.58 6.50 -4.36
C ASP A 106 4.77 6.87 -5.61
N SER A 107 3.47 6.58 -5.63
CA SER A 107 2.64 6.86 -6.81
C SER A 107 2.51 8.36 -7.09
N VAL A 108 2.28 9.17 -6.07
CA VAL A 108 2.10 10.62 -6.24
C VAL A 108 3.40 11.29 -6.70
N LEU A 109 4.52 10.96 -6.05
CA LEU A 109 5.81 11.56 -6.42
C LEU A 109 6.26 11.12 -7.82
N THR A 110 6.02 9.86 -8.20
CA THR A 110 6.28 9.39 -9.56
C THR A 110 5.46 10.16 -10.59
N ILE A 111 4.17 10.42 -10.32
CA ILE A 111 3.33 11.22 -11.21
C ILE A 111 3.84 12.66 -11.30
N ILE A 112 4.18 13.29 -10.16
CA ILE A 112 4.74 14.66 -10.14
C ILE A 112 6.04 14.71 -10.93
N HIS A 113 6.94 13.77 -10.71
CA HIS A 113 8.22 13.69 -11.45
C HIS A 113 8.00 13.60 -12.97
N ARG A 114 7.07 12.76 -13.42
CA ARG A 114 6.73 12.63 -14.84
C ARG A 114 6.12 13.90 -15.43
N LEU A 115 5.28 14.60 -14.66
CA LEU A 115 4.71 15.89 -15.05
C LEU A 115 5.83 16.95 -15.22
N MET A 116 6.81 17.00 -14.32
CA MET A 116 7.96 17.90 -14.42
C MET A 116 8.80 17.60 -15.66
N LEU A 117 8.87 16.35 -16.08
CA LEU A 117 9.54 15.91 -17.32
C LEU A 117 8.69 16.09 -18.59
N HIS A 118 7.47 16.66 -18.46
CA HIS A 118 6.50 16.84 -19.55
C HIS A 118 6.13 15.52 -20.25
N GLU A 119 6.16 14.39 -19.52
CA GLU A 119 5.79 13.09 -20.07
C GLU A 119 4.26 12.89 -20.07
N ASN A 120 3.76 12.14 -21.06
CA ASN A 120 2.37 11.74 -21.08
C ASN A 120 2.09 10.71 -19.98
N ILE A 121 1.26 11.07 -18.99
CA ILE A 121 0.93 10.23 -17.83
C ILE A 121 0.17 8.96 -18.25
N GLY A 122 -0.56 9.00 -19.37
CA GLY A 122 -1.32 7.85 -19.88
C GLY A 122 -0.48 6.75 -20.53
N LEU A 123 0.82 6.98 -20.74
CA LEU A 123 1.70 5.95 -21.29
C LEU A 123 2.32 5.07 -20.20
N PRO A 124 2.49 3.76 -20.45
CA PRO A 124 3.18 2.87 -19.52
C PRO A 124 4.59 3.36 -19.21
N HIS A 125 5.03 3.22 -17.96
CA HIS A 125 6.35 3.61 -17.50
C HIS A 125 6.90 2.67 -16.43
N ARG A 126 8.20 2.82 -16.10
CA ARG A 126 8.89 2.02 -15.08
C ARG A 126 9.69 2.93 -14.14
N LYS A 127 9.05 3.99 -13.60
CA LYS A 127 9.70 5.04 -12.80
C LYS A 127 9.28 5.05 -11.34
N HIS A 128 8.46 4.08 -10.90
CA HIS A 128 8.16 3.91 -9.49
C HIS A 128 9.42 3.50 -8.72
N LEU A 129 9.56 3.95 -7.49
CA LEU A 129 10.74 3.64 -6.67
C LEU A 129 10.98 2.12 -6.56
N TYR A 130 9.92 1.32 -6.35
CA TYR A 130 10.06 -0.13 -6.31
C TYR A 130 10.60 -0.72 -7.63
N GLN A 131 10.26 -0.11 -8.77
CA GLN A 131 10.75 -0.56 -10.09
C GLN A 131 12.21 -0.19 -10.29
N LEU A 132 12.63 1.00 -9.83
CA LEU A 132 14.04 1.39 -9.84
C LEU A 132 14.86 0.43 -8.97
N MET A 133 14.39 0.10 -7.76
CA MET A 133 15.04 -0.87 -6.88
C MET A 133 15.16 -2.26 -7.54
N ALA A 134 14.11 -2.73 -8.21
CA ALA A 134 14.09 -4.06 -8.80
C ALA A 134 14.84 -4.15 -10.13
N ASN A 135 14.76 -3.12 -11.00
CA ASN A 135 15.26 -3.16 -12.36
C ASN A 135 16.64 -2.53 -12.50
N GLU A 136 16.89 -1.38 -11.83
CA GLU A 136 18.18 -0.66 -11.96
C GLU A 136 19.20 -1.13 -10.92
N LEU A 137 18.74 -1.36 -9.67
CA LEU A 137 19.61 -1.89 -8.60
C LEU A 137 19.61 -3.42 -8.52
N GLU A 138 18.86 -4.09 -9.39
CA GLU A 138 18.77 -5.57 -9.46
C GLU A 138 18.45 -6.24 -8.12
N ILE A 139 17.75 -5.52 -7.22
CA ILE A 139 17.33 -6.07 -5.93
C ILE A 139 16.23 -7.11 -6.18
N PRO A 140 16.34 -8.33 -5.60
CA PRO A 140 15.33 -9.36 -5.79
C PRO A 140 13.91 -8.88 -5.43
N HIS A 141 12.91 -9.18 -6.26
CA HIS A 141 11.51 -8.77 -6.09
C HIS A 141 10.98 -8.99 -4.66
N VAL A 142 11.26 -10.19 -4.09
CA VAL A 142 10.84 -10.54 -2.73
C VAL A 142 11.44 -9.58 -1.69
N VAL A 143 12.68 -9.13 -1.88
CA VAL A 143 13.35 -8.20 -0.95
C VAL A 143 12.71 -6.81 -1.06
N VAL A 144 12.48 -6.32 -2.28
CA VAL A 144 11.79 -5.02 -2.48
C VAL A 144 10.39 -5.07 -1.87
N SER A 145 9.64 -6.14 -2.09
CA SER A 145 8.32 -6.32 -1.49
C SER A 145 8.35 -6.33 0.04
N LEU A 146 9.35 -7.00 0.63
CA LEU A 146 9.56 -6.98 2.09
C LEU A 146 9.88 -5.57 2.60
N ILE A 147 10.68 -4.77 1.89
CA ILE A 147 10.96 -3.39 2.26
C ILE A 147 9.66 -2.58 2.33
N TYR A 148 8.80 -2.68 1.31
CA TYR A 148 7.50 -1.97 1.30
C TYR A 148 6.57 -2.44 2.41
N MET A 149 6.48 -3.75 2.64
CA MET A 149 5.67 -4.34 3.72
C MET A 149 6.15 -3.88 5.09
N THR A 150 7.45 -3.97 5.36
CA THR A 150 8.03 -3.62 6.67
C THR A 150 7.96 -2.12 6.91
N SER A 151 8.21 -1.29 5.91
CA SER A 151 8.05 0.17 6.00
C SER A 151 6.61 0.53 6.38
N GLN A 152 5.62 -0.05 5.68
CA GLN A 152 4.21 0.20 5.99
C GLN A 152 3.83 -0.33 7.38
N ALA A 153 4.31 -1.50 7.77
CA ALA A 153 4.05 -2.07 9.10
C ALA A 153 4.61 -1.18 10.23
N ILE A 154 5.86 -0.70 10.09
CA ILE A 154 6.48 0.22 11.06
C ILE A 154 5.68 1.51 11.18
N ILE A 155 5.26 2.09 10.05
CA ILE A 155 4.45 3.31 10.03
C ILE A 155 3.11 3.08 10.73
N ILE A 156 2.43 1.97 10.47
CA ILE A 156 1.16 1.62 11.12
C ILE A 156 1.34 1.50 12.64
N VAL A 157 2.35 0.74 13.06
CA VAL A 157 2.64 0.58 14.50
C VAL A 157 2.94 1.92 15.15
N GLY A 158 3.79 2.75 14.55
CA GLY A 158 4.08 4.10 15.05
C GLY A 158 2.83 4.97 15.14
N TYR A 159 1.94 4.92 14.14
CA TYR A 159 0.67 5.64 14.16
C TYR A 159 -0.24 5.19 15.32
N LEU A 160 -0.35 3.88 15.54
CA LEU A 160 -1.17 3.32 16.62
C LEU A 160 -0.61 3.64 18.01
N LEU A 161 0.71 3.81 18.14
CA LEU A 161 1.37 4.18 19.40
C LEU A 161 1.32 5.69 19.70
N THR A 162 0.86 6.53 18.76
CA THR A 162 0.79 7.99 18.91
C THR A 162 -0.67 8.50 18.85
N PRO A 163 -1.57 8.05 19.76
CA PRO A 163 -2.95 8.50 19.78
C PRO A 163 -3.02 10.02 20.01
N GLY A 164 -3.89 10.70 19.27
CA GLY A 164 -4.04 12.16 19.33
C GLY A 164 -3.15 12.95 18.36
N TRP A 165 -2.12 12.37 17.77
CA TRP A 165 -1.22 13.03 16.81
C TRP A 165 -1.46 12.63 15.36
N GLY A 166 -2.61 12.03 15.04
CA GLY A 166 -2.87 11.37 13.76
C GLY A 166 -2.51 12.19 12.52
N TYR A 167 -2.93 13.44 12.43
CA TYR A 167 -2.60 14.31 11.29
C TYR A 167 -1.12 14.73 11.27
N CYS A 168 -0.55 15.08 12.42
CA CYS A 168 0.87 15.43 12.50
C CYS A 168 1.76 14.24 12.14
N TYR A 169 1.39 13.04 12.60
CA TYR A 169 2.09 11.81 12.26
C TYR A 169 2.01 11.51 10.76
N LEU A 170 0.82 11.62 10.16
CA LEU A 170 0.62 11.45 8.72
C LEU A 170 1.49 12.41 7.91
N LEU A 171 1.46 13.71 8.24
CA LEU A 171 2.26 14.72 7.55
C LEU A 171 3.77 14.46 7.72
N GLY A 172 4.22 14.17 8.92
CA GLY A 172 5.62 13.81 9.18
C GLY A 172 6.08 12.59 8.39
N THR A 173 5.24 11.56 8.33
CA THR A 173 5.51 10.36 7.55
C THR A 173 5.60 10.65 6.05
N ILE A 174 4.68 11.47 5.50
CA ILE A 174 4.73 11.90 4.08
C ILE A 174 6.04 12.63 3.81
N VAL A 175 6.46 13.55 4.67
CA VAL A 175 7.71 14.31 4.51
C VAL A 175 8.92 13.37 4.51
N ILE A 176 9.01 12.46 5.48
CA ILE A 176 10.13 11.50 5.58
C ILE A 176 10.19 10.61 4.34
N LEU A 177 9.07 10.02 3.93
CA LEU A 177 9.01 9.16 2.74
C LEU A 177 9.35 9.93 1.46
N SER A 178 8.91 11.20 1.36
CA SER A 178 9.24 12.05 0.22
C SER A 178 10.73 12.37 0.16
N MET A 179 11.37 12.62 1.30
CA MET A 179 12.83 12.80 1.37
C MET A 179 13.57 11.53 0.91
N VAL A 180 13.13 10.36 1.38
CA VAL A 180 13.71 9.08 0.94
C VAL A 180 13.56 8.91 -0.56
N TYR A 181 12.37 9.19 -1.11
CA TYR A 181 12.12 9.09 -2.56
C TYR A 181 13.01 10.02 -3.39
N ILE A 182 13.26 11.27 -2.92
CA ILE A 182 14.07 12.25 -3.64
C ILE A 182 15.58 11.91 -3.57
N LEU A 183 16.02 11.30 -2.47
CA LEU A 183 17.42 10.89 -2.30
C LEU A 183 17.78 9.64 -3.11
N PHE A 184 16.79 8.90 -3.57
CA PHE A 184 16.96 7.67 -4.33
C PHE A 184 16.89 7.90 -5.82
#